data_24d98edc98962e30dc9b693eabe2e257
#
_entry.id   24d98edc98962e30dc9b693eabe2e257
#
_cell.length_a   1.000
_cell.length_b   1.000
_cell.length_c   1.000
_cell.angle_alpha   90.00
_cell.angle_beta   90.00
_cell.angle_gamma   90.00
#
_symmetry.space_group_name_H-M   'P 1'
#
loop_
_entity.id
_entity.type
_entity.pdbx_description
1 polymer ?
#
loop_
_entity_poly.entity_id
_entity_poly.type
_entity_poly.pdbx_seq_one_letter_code
_entity_poly.pdbx_strand_id
1 'polypeptide(L)'
;SYALGILCTDQPEKIFAVREASPLILGVGVGEVYFASDVTALVAYTRNAIYLEDGEFAELTPESIQIYDCMGQPVQKKVTRITWDVQAAEKGGYEHFMLKEIMEQPSAVKATLTPRIKGNEIVLDDADIDLTGIRKIVITACGSAYYAGCAAKFAIEELCRIPVLVELASELRYSNPLIDSSTLLIVLSQSGETADTIAAMKECQSRGAKALAIVNVVGSTISKLADWCIYTWAGPEIAVATTKGYTTQLTVLYLFALYAAKKLQTIDNSLYGTLLNALKAIPRKMQESLDMNPGIGKLAKKYHKASSMFFIGRNTDYAVALEGALKMKEISYIHAESYAAGELKHGTIALIHEGQPVVALCCNDAITEKTMSNIVEVKARGAEVLAVAGKENQRILSLADDMIYVPKIHPLFSAAVEIVPLQMLAYHVAKENGCDIDKPKNLAKSVTVE
;
A
#
# COMPACT_ATOMS: atom_id res chain seq x y z
N SER A 1 16.10 16.36 9.33
CA SER A 1 15.45 15.34 10.19
C SER A 1 16.50 14.43 10.80
N TYR A 2 16.28 13.96 12.01
CA TYR A 2 17.16 13.00 12.68
C TYR A 2 16.43 12.22 13.78
N ALA A 3 16.92 11.00 14.04
CA ALA A 3 16.62 10.19 15.21
C ALA A 3 17.96 9.61 15.71
N LEU A 4 18.39 10.03 16.87
CA LEU A 4 19.73 9.74 17.37
C LEU A 4 19.66 9.03 18.72
N GLY A 5 20.53 8.03 18.92
CA GLY A 5 20.92 7.51 20.21
C GLY A 5 22.34 7.97 20.51
N ILE A 6 22.54 8.66 21.62
CA ILE A 6 23.80 9.31 21.97
C ILE A 6 24.35 8.68 23.25
N LEU A 7 25.60 8.27 23.22
CA LEU A 7 26.38 7.86 24.39
C LEU A 7 27.31 8.97 24.80
N CYS A 8 27.37 9.26 26.09
CA CYS A 8 28.26 10.28 26.67
C CYS A 8 29.28 9.62 27.60
N THR A 9 30.57 9.90 27.37
CA THR A 9 31.65 9.35 28.22
C THR A 9 31.59 9.80 29.67
N ASP A 10 31.00 10.98 29.91
CA ASP A 10 30.86 11.53 31.27
C ASP A 10 29.65 10.97 32.01
N GLN A 11 28.73 10.27 31.30
CA GLN A 11 27.52 9.60 31.82
C GLN A 11 27.32 8.24 31.13
N PRO A 12 28.25 7.29 31.34
CA PRO A 12 28.28 6.04 30.59
C PRO A 12 27.11 5.09 30.93
N GLU A 13 26.38 5.36 32.00
CA GLU A 13 25.20 4.61 32.42
C GLU A 13 23.91 5.07 31.73
N LYS A 14 23.98 6.14 30.91
CA LYS A 14 22.83 6.71 30.21
C LYS A 14 22.97 6.63 28.70
N ILE A 15 21.84 6.47 28.03
CA ILE A 15 21.69 6.74 26.61
C ILE A 15 20.73 7.92 26.47
N PHE A 16 21.08 8.89 25.62
CA PHE A 16 20.20 9.99 25.27
C PHE A 16 19.57 9.71 23.90
N ALA A 17 18.24 9.74 23.83
CA ALA A 17 17.50 9.55 22.60
C ALA A 17 16.81 10.86 22.20
N VAL A 18 17.01 11.32 20.97
CA VAL A 18 16.47 12.60 20.49
C VAL A 18 15.97 12.47 19.06
N ARG A 19 14.87 13.16 18.77
CA ARG A 19 14.32 13.15 17.40
C ARG A 19 13.91 14.55 16.91
N GLU A 20 13.95 14.68 15.59
CA GLU A 20 13.35 15.79 14.86
C GLU A 20 12.91 15.29 13.49
N ALA A 21 11.61 15.33 13.18
CA ALA A 21 10.97 14.83 11.97
C ALA A 21 11.13 13.33 11.66
N SER A 22 12.23 12.67 12.08
CA SER A 22 12.40 11.21 11.96
C SER A 22 11.79 10.48 13.16
N PRO A 23 11.08 9.36 12.99
CA PRO A 23 10.43 8.67 14.09
C PRO A 23 11.44 8.06 15.07
N LEU A 24 11.12 8.15 16.36
CA LEU A 24 11.85 7.48 17.43
C LEU A 24 10.87 6.99 18.51
N ILE A 25 10.92 5.71 18.77
CA ILE A 25 10.02 5.00 19.69
C ILE A 25 10.86 4.38 20.78
N LEU A 26 10.45 4.58 22.04
CA LEU A 26 11.07 3.95 23.18
C LEU A 26 10.31 2.73 23.60
N GLY A 27 10.98 1.61 23.84
CA GLY A 27 10.43 0.37 24.34
C GLY A 27 10.69 0.24 25.84
N VAL A 28 9.64 0.02 26.62
CA VAL A 28 9.74 -0.16 28.08
C VAL A 28 9.77 -1.65 28.40
N GLY A 29 10.94 -2.17 28.77
CA GLY A 29 11.14 -3.55 29.22
C GLY A 29 11.17 -3.69 30.73
N VAL A 30 11.61 -4.82 31.23
CA VAL A 30 11.82 -5.09 32.67
C VAL A 30 13.33 -5.12 32.94
N GLY A 31 13.84 -4.05 33.54
CA GLY A 31 15.28 -3.91 33.77
C GLY A 31 16.06 -3.57 32.48
N GLU A 32 15.38 -3.14 31.46
CA GLU A 32 15.97 -2.77 30.17
C GLU A 32 15.06 -1.81 29.41
N VAL A 33 15.66 -0.95 28.61
CA VAL A 33 14.97 0.03 27.75
C VAL A 33 15.52 -0.08 26.34
N TYR A 34 14.65 0.06 25.38
CA TYR A 34 14.97 -0.01 23.95
C TYR A 34 14.60 1.28 23.25
N PHE A 35 15.22 1.55 22.11
CA PHE A 35 14.73 2.56 21.17
C PHE A 35 14.91 2.09 19.73
N ALA A 36 13.98 2.48 18.88
CA ALA A 36 13.99 2.15 17.46
C ALA A 36 13.19 3.18 16.66
N SER A 37 13.45 3.24 15.37
CA SER A 37 12.67 4.09 14.44
C SER A 37 11.32 3.48 14.07
N ASP A 38 11.13 2.18 14.26
CA ASP A 38 9.90 1.46 13.95
C ASP A 38 9.50 0.50 15.08
N VAL A 39 8.20 0.42 15.35
CA VAL A 39 7.66 -0.40 16.43
C VAL A 39 7.87 -1.89 16.20
N THR A 40 7.98 -2.35 14.95
CA THR A 40 8.21 -3.76 14.63
C THR A 40 9.54 -4.27 15.15
N ALA A 41 10.54 -3.42 15.25
CA ALA A 41 11.84 -3.75 15.84
C ALA A 41 11.77 -3.97 17.36
N LEU A 42 10.79 -3.38 18.04
CA LEU A 42 10.62 -3.45 19.50
C LEU A 42 9.76 -4.63 19.94
N VAL A 43 8.82 -5.09 19.11
CA VAL A 43 7.79 -6.09 19.46
C VAL A 43 8.37 -7.41 19.98
N ALA A 44 9.54 -7.81 19.50
CA ALA A 44 10.25 -9.01 19.95
C ALA A 44 10.76 -8.90 21.40
N TYR A 45 10.92 -7.69 21.93
CA TYR A 45 11.52 -7.41 23.25
C TYR A 45 10.51 -6.87 24.24
N THR A 46 9.64 -5.95 23.81
CA THR A 46 8.61 -5.35 24.66
C THR A 46 7.37 -4.97 23.87
N ARG A 47 6.23 -4.99 24.53
CA ARG A 47 4.96 -4.50 23.96
C ARG A 47 4.56 -3.11 24.47
N ASN A 48 5.35 -2.52 25.34
CA ASN A 48 5.09 -1.22 25.91
C ASN A 48 5.95 -0.18 25.18
N ALA A 49 5.32 0.73 24.46
CA ALA A 49 5.98 1.73 23.64
C ALA A 49 5.63 3.15 24.07
N ILE A 50 6.59 4.05 23.99
CA ILE A 50 6.41 5.50 24.15
C ILE A 50 6.87 6.14 22.83
N TYR A 51 6.04 6.98 22.22
CA TYR A 51 6.36 7.71 21.01
C TYR A 51 6.86 9.12 21.38
N LEU A 52 8.11 9.41 21.03
CA LEU A 52 8.64 10.78 21.17
C LEU A 52 8.02 11.69 20.08
N GLU A 53 7.83 12.96 20.41
CA GLU A 53 7.45 14.02 19.48
C GLU A 53 8.67 14.82 19.03
N ASP A 54 8.50 15.65 18.00
CA ASP A 54 9.60 16.47 17.47
C ASP A 54 10.10 17.45 18.53
N GLY A 55 11.42 17.55 18.66
CA GLY A 55 12.08 18.39 19.67
C GLY A 55 12.10 17.77 21.06
N GLU A 56 11.52 16.61 21.29
CA GLU A 56 11.66 15.91 22.57
C GLU A 56 12.95 15.09 22.61
N PHE A 57 13.53 15.00 23.81
CA PHE A 57 14.63 14.09 24.09
C PHE A 57 14.37 13.25 25.35
N ALA A 58 14.97 12.09 25.41
CA ALA A 58 14.83 11.18 26.54
C ALA A 58 16.18 10.78 27.10
N GLU A 59 16.26 10.71 28.43
CA GLU A 59 17.34 10.04 29.17
C GLU A 59 16.88 8.60 29.49
N LEU A 60 17.66 7.63 29.05
CA LEU A 60 17.38 6.21 29.17
C LEU A 60 18.41 5.56 30.10
N THR A 61 17.93 4.92 31.15
CA THR A 61 18.70 3.96 31.96
C THR A 61 17.99 2.61 31.95
N PRO A 62 18.62 1.51 32.39
CA PRO A 62 17.92 0.21 32.47
C PRO A 62 16.62 0.26 33.28
N GLU A 63 16.54 1.14 34.27
CA GLU A 63 15.43 1.22 35.22
C GLU A 63 14.46 2.38 34.95
N SER A 64 14.83 3.36 34.09
CA SER A 64 14.02 4.57 33.94
C SER A 64 14.08 5.18 32.56
N ILE A 65 12.98 5.85 32.20
CA ILE A 65 12.86 6.72 31.04
C ILE A 65 12.40 8.08 31.55
N GLN A 66 13.20 9.14 31.32
CA GLN A 66 12.82 10.51 31.57
C GLN A 66 12.79 11.29 30.24
N ILE A 67 11.69 11.98 29.97
CA ILE A 67 11.47 12.67 28.71
C ILE A 67 11.37 14.16 28.98
N TYR A 68 11.96 14.95 28.12
CA TYR A 68 11.99 16.41 28.20
C TYR A 68 11.61 17.02 26.85
N ASP A 69 11.03 18.21 26.90
CA ASP A 69 10.80 19.02 25.71
C ASP A 69 12.08 19.78 25.28
N CYS A 70 11.99 20.52 24.18
CA CYS A 70 13.10 21.31 23.65
C CYS A 70 13.61 22.44 24.62
N MET A 71 12.84 22.76 25.66
CA MET A 71 13.20 23.72 26.71
C MET A 71 13.76 23.01 27.95
N GLY A 72 13.93 21.71 27.94
CA GLY A 72 14.40 20.92 29.06
C GLY A 72 13.39 20.71 30.17
N GLN A 73 12.09 20.95 29.90
CA GLN A 73 11.04 20.70 30.88
C GLN A 73 10.60 19.23 30.82
N PRO A 74 10.41 18.56 31.97
CA PRO A 74 9.99 17.16 31.98
C PRO A 74 8.58 16.99 31.39
N VAL A 75 8.43 16.02 30.50
CA VAL A 75 7.18 15.66 29.82
C VAL A 75 6.74 14.26 30.27
N GLN A 76 5.47 14.14 30.65
CA GLN A 76 4.89 12.83 30.91
C GLN A 76 4.22 12.27 29.66
N LYS A 77 4.63 11.07 29.25
CA LYS A 77 4.06 10.37 28.09
C LYS A 77 3.28 9.13 28.54
N LYS A 78 2.22 8.86 27.78
CA LYS A 78 1.45 7.62 27.95
C LYS A 78 2.20 6.45 27.34
N VAL A 79 2.36 5.37 28.10
CA VAL A 79 2.81 4.10 27.55
C VAL A 79 1.68 3.48 26.73
N THR A 80 1.93 3.28 25.46
CA THR A 80 0.99 2.64 24.52
C THR A 80 1.33 1.16 24.47
N ARG A 81 0.34 0.29 24.70
CA ARG A 81 0.54 -1.15 24.56
C ARG A 81 0.36 -1.57 23.12
N ILE A 82 1.40 -2.18 22.56
CA ILE A 82 1.36 -2.80 21.23
C ILE A 82 0.49 -4.05 21.31
N THR A 83 -0.62 -4.07 20.58
CA THR A 83 -1.60 -5.16 20.61
C THR A 83 -1.31 -6.27 19.60
N TRP A 84 -0.28 -6.13 18.78
CA TRP A 84 0.08 -7.13 17.77
C TRP A 84 0.54 -8.44 18.42
N ASP A 85 0.16 -9.56 17.81
CA ASP A 85 0.62 -10.87 18.25
C ASP A 85 2.12 -11.04 17.86
N VAL A 86 2.94 -11.49 18.81
CA VAL A 86 4.37 -11.80 18.55
C VAL A 86 4.50 -12.89 17.49
N GLN A 87 3.59 -13.88 17.47
CA GLN A 87 3.57 -14.92 16.44
C GLN A 87 3.31 -14.36 15.04
N ALA A 88 2.59 -13.24 14.95
CA ALA A 88 2.38 -12.54 13.66
C ALA A 88 3.67 -11.91 13.13
N ALA A 89 4.63 -11.60 14.00
CA ALA A 89 5.95 -11.07 13.60
C ALA A 89 6.97 -12.18 13.27
N GLU A 90 6.60 -13.46 13.35
CA GLU A 90 7.41 -14.60 12.95
C GLU A 90 7.06 -15.06 11.53
N LYS A 91 7.99 -15.76 10.87
CA LYS A 91 7.74 -16.27 9.49
C LYS A 91 6.64 -17.35 9.41
N GLY A 92 6.26 -17.97 10.52
CA GLY A 92 5.15 -18.93 10.57
C GLY A 92 5.31 -20.15 9.63
N GLY A 93 6.54 -20.61 9.40
CA GLY A 93 6.85 -21.71 8.50
C GLY A 93 7.09 -21.31 7.04
N TYR A 94 6.88 -20.05 6.68
CA TYR A 94 7.23 -19.55 5.35
C TYR A 94 8.72 -19.26 5.22
N GLU A 95 9.24 -19.39 4.01
CA GLU A 95 10.67 -19.14 3.72
C GLU A 95 11.02 -17.66 3.91
N HIS A 96 10.11 -16.75 3.49
CA HIS A 96 10.28 -15.30 3.56
C HIS A 96 9.05 -14.63 4.17
N PHE A 97 9.25 -13.47 4.82
CA PHE A 97 8.14 -12.64 5.30
C PHE A 97 7.23 -12.21 4.17
N MET A 98 7.78 -11.80 3.03
CA MET A 98 6.97 -11.39 1.88
C MET A 98 6.02 -12.50 1.43
N LEU A 99 6.46 -13.75 1.36
CA LEU A 99 5.58 -14.86 0.99
C LEU A 99 4.45 -15.02 2.00
N LYS A 100 4.77 -15.01 3.31
CA LYS A 100 3.77 -15.04 4.37
C LYS A 100 2.74 -13.93 4.19
N GLU A 101 3.20 -12.69 3.98
CA GLU A 101 2.36 -11.50 3.86
C GLU A 101 1.49 -11.54 2.61
N ILE A 102 1.97 -12.11 1.49
CA ILE A 102 1.15 -12.38 0.31
C ILE A 102 0.04 -13.39 0.64
N MET A 103 0.37 -14.47 1.33
CA MET A 103 -0.59 -15.52 1.71
C MET A 103 -1.57 -15.06 2.79
N GLU A 104 -1.21 -14.08 3.60
CA GLU A 104 -2.06 -13.48 4.63
C GLU A 104 -3.09 -12.47 4.07
N GLN A 105 -2.98 -12.01 2.84
CA GLN A 105 -3.85 -10.97 2.29
C GLN A 105 -5.36 -11.27 2.45
N PRO A 106 -5.86 -12.48 2.19
CA PRO A 106 -7.28 -12.79 2.41
C PRO A 106 -7.71 -12.53 3.86
N SER A 107 -6.89 -12.91 4.83
CA SER A 107 -7.19 -12.73 6.26
C SER A 107 -7.04 -11.26 6.68
N ALA A 108 -6.03 -10.56 6.19
CA ALA A 108 -5.81 -9.14 6.46
C ALA A 108 -6.96 -8.27 5.91
N VAL A 109 -7.39 -8.52 4.68
CA VAL A 109 -8.55 -7.84 4.08
C VAL A 109 -9.84 -8.16 4.84
N LYS A 110 -10.02 -9.40 5.29
CA LYS A 110 -11.15 -9.77 6.15
C LYS A 110 -11.12 -9.00 7.48
N ALA A 111 -9.96 -8.87 8.11
CA ALA A 111 -9.78 -8.10 9.32
C ALA A 111 -10.06 -6.60 9.12
N THR A 112 -9.72 -6.06 7.95
CA THR A 112 -10.05 -4.68 7.53
C THR A 112 -11.55 -4.47 7.38
N LEU A 113 -12.27 -5.43 6.78
CA LEU A 113 -13.71 -5.33 6.47
C LEU A 113 -14.61 -5.58 7.69
N THR A 114 -14.27 -6.61 8.49
CA THR A 114 -15.18 -7.15 9.53
C THR A 114 -15.67 -6.09 10.52
N PRO A 115 -14.85 -5.24 11.11
CA PRO A 115 -15.30 -4.26 12.10
C PRO A 115 -16.17 -3.14 11.49
N ARG A 116 -16.06 -2.93 10.15
CA ARG A 116 -16.68 -1.81 9.44
C ARG A 116 -17.96 -2.15 8.69
N ILE A 117 -18.33 -3.42 8.68
CA ILE A 117 -19.59 -3.86 8.05
C ILE A 117 -20.52 -4.35 9.15
N LYS A 118 -21.50 -3.53 9.52
CA LYS A 118 -22.51 -3.85 10.54
C LYS A 118 -23.85 -4.13 9.85
N GLY A 119 -24.16 -5.41 9.67
CA GLY A 119 -25.34 -5.84 8.88
C GLY A 119 -25.16 -5.46 7.41
N ASN A 120 -25.97 -4.52 6.93
CA ASN A 120 -25.90 -3.98 5.56
C ASN A 120 -25.38 -2.55 5.50
N GLU A 121 -24.70 -2.08 6.55
CA GLU A 121 -24.19 -0.72 6.64
C GLU A 121 -22.69 -0.71 6.79
N ILE A 122 -22.04 0.30 6.18
CA ILE A 122 -20.62 0.58 6.39
C ILE A 122 -20.51 1.66 7.47
N VAL A 123 -19.67 1.39 8.48
CA VAL A 123 -19.31 2.32 9.54
C VAL A 123 -17.78 2.46 9.53
N LEU A 124 -17.29 3.66 9.28
CA LEU A 124 -15.85 3.93 9.20
C LEU A 124 -15.28 4.29 10.58
N ASP A 125 -15.14 3.28 11.45
CA ASP A 125 -14.63 3.46 12.80
C ASP A 125 -15.37 4.61 13.51
N ASP A 126 -14.66 5.57 14.14
CA ASP A 126 -15.23 6.79 14.73
C ASP A 126 -15.19 8.00 13.75
N ALA A 127 -14.87 7.76 12.49
CA ALA A 127 -14.75 8.80 11.48
C ALA A 127 -16.11 9.13 10.84
N ASP A 128 -16.82 10.10 11.40
CA ASP A 128 -17.98 10.73 10.71
C ASP A 128 -17.46 11.81 9.75
N ILE A 129 -17.06 11.38 8.56
CA ILE A 129 -16.45 12.25 7.55
C ILE A 129 -17.51 13.17 6.97
N ASP A 130 -17.34 14.48 7.19
CA ASP A 130 -18.20 15.48 6.58
C ASP A 130 -17.85 15.68 5.11
N LEU A 131 -18.78 15.35 4.23
CA LEU A 131 -18.66 15.51 2.78
C LEU A 131 -19.41 16.74 2.26
N THR A 132 -19.98 17.57 3.16
CA THR A 132 -20.72 18.77 2.76
C THR A 132 -19.78 19.78 2.09
N GLY A 133 -20.14 20.20 0.88
CA GLY A 133 -19.36 21.18 0.13
C GLY A 133 -18.06 20.65 -0.48
N ILE A 134 -17.73 19.38 -0.31
CA ILE A 134 -16.57 18.76 -0.97
C ILE A 134 -16.83 18.68 -2.48
N ARG A 135 -15.92 19.26 -3.26
CA ARG A 135 -15.99 19.34 -4.73
C ARG A 135 -14.93 18.50 -5.43
N LYS A 136 -13.86 18.16 -4.73
CA LYS A 136 -12.82 17.26 -5.22
C LYS A 136 -12.18 16.47 -4.09
N ILE A 137 -11.66 15.34 -4.44
CA ILE A 137 -10.85 14.49 -3.56
C ILE A 137 -9.42 14.48 -4.12
N VAL A 138 -8.44 14.66 -3.25
CA VAL A 138 -7.03 14.48 -3.58
C VAL A 138 -6.50 13.33 -2.74
N ILE A 139 -5.95 12.31 -3.40
CA ILE A 139 -5.27 11.19 -2.73
C ILE A 139 -3.78 11.42 -2.88
N THR A 140 -3.04 11.39 -1.78
CA THR A 140 -1.58 11.56 -1.82
C THR A 140 -0.88 10.46 -1.04
N ALA A 141 0.22 9.98 -1.59
CA ALA A 141 1.05 8.92 -1.04
C ALA A 141 2.37 8.76 -1.80
N CYS A 142 3.21 7.82 -1.36
CA CYS A 142 4.43 7.37 -2.03
C CYS A 142 4.35 5.87 -2.36
N GLY A 143 5.05 5.43 -3.41
CA GLY A 143 5.24 4.02 -3.77
C GLY A 143 3.94 3.24 -3.95
N SER A 144 3.86 2.04 -3.35
CA SER A 144 2.67 1.17 -3.44
C SER A 144 1.40 1.82 -2.92
N ALA A 145 1.49 2.69 -1.90
CA ALA A 145 0.33 3.42 -1.39
C ALA A 145 -0.22 4.40 -2.43
N TYR A 146 0.66 5.06 -3.20
CA TYR A 146 0.23 5.89 -4.34
C TYR A 146 -0.50 5.06 -5.39
N TYR A 147 -0.01 3.87 -5.73
CA TYR A 147 -0.68 3.00 -6.70
C TYR A 147 -2.00 2.42 -6.17
N ALA A 148 -2.15 2.22 -4.86
CA ALA A 148 -3.45 1.91 -4.26
C ALA A 148 -4.46 3.05 -4.50
N GLY A 149 -4.02 4.29 -4.35
CA GLY A 149 -4.81 5.47 -4.71
C GLY A 149 -5.19 5.50 -6.19
N CYS A 150 -4.24 5.23 -7.09
CA CYS A 150 -4.48 5.17 -8.54
C CYS A 150 -5.54 4.11 -8.91
N ALA A 151 -5.51 2.95 -8.27
CA ALA A 151 -6.50 1.90 -8.53
C ALA A 151 -7.88 2.22 -7.94
N ALA A 152 -7.93 2.80 -6.72
CA ALA A 152 -9.19 3.14 -6.06
C ALA A 152 -9.89 4.36 -6.68
N LYS A 153 -9.15 5.25 -7.34
CA LYS A 153 -9.69 6.45 -8.00
C LYS A 153 -10.94 6.12 -8.82
N PHE A 154 -10.88 5.08 -9.64
CA PHE A 154 -11.97 4.71 -10.54
C PHE A 154 -13.25 4.36 -9.78
N ALA A 155 -13.13 3.62 -8.68
CA ALA A 155 -14.29 3.29 -7.85
C ALA A 155 -14.85 4.52 -7.13
N ILE A 156 -13.99 5.41 -6.62
CA ILE A 156 -14.43 6.62 -5.92
C ILE A 156 -15.13 7.57 -6.89
N GLU A 157 -14.56 7.85 -8.06
CA GLU A 157 -15.16 8.73 -9.07
C GLU A 157 -16.50 8.17 -9.60
N GLU A 158 -16.54 6.87 -9.88
CA GLU A 158 -17.76 6.20 -10.35
C GLU A 158 -18.90 6.28 -9.34
N LEU A 159 -18.59 6.03 -8.06
CA LEU A 159 -19.61 5.92 -7.02
C LEU A 159 -19.95 7.26 -6.39
N CYS A 160 -18.97 8.12 -6.12
CA CYS A 160 -19.20 9.40 -5.44
C CYS A 160 -19.54 10.54 -6.39
N ARG A 161 -19.24 10.41 -7.68
CA ARG A 161 -19.40 11.47 -8.71
C ARG A 161 -18.64 12.75 -8.36
N ILE A 162 -17.53 12.62 -7.65
CA ILE A 162 -16.61 13.71 -7.28
C ILE A 162 -15.27 13.43 -7.99
N PRO A 163 -14.64 14.44 -8.66
CA PRO A 163 -13.33 14.28 -9.28
C PRO A 163 -12.26 13.85 -8.25
N VAL A 164 -11.41 12.88 -8.64
CA VAL A 164 -10.31 12.39 -7.81
C VAL A 164 -8.98 12.63 -8.52
N LEU A 165 -8.10 13.36 -7.87
CA LEU A 165 -6.70 13.50 -8.25
C LEU A 165 -5.86 12.57 -7.38
N VAL A 166 -4.88 11.92 -7.97
CA VAL A 166 -3.92 11.08 -7.23
C VAL A 166 -2.54 11.63 -7.50
N GLU A 167 -1.88 12.11 -6.46
CA GLU A 167 -0.63 12.85 -6.55
C GLU A 167 0.47 12.19 -5.71
N LEU A 168 1.68 12.14 -6.26
CA LEU A 168 2.86 11.75 -5.49
C LEU A 168 3.12 12.78 -4.39
N ALA A 169 3.31 12.33 -3.17
CA ALA A 169 3.48 13.23 -2.03
C ALA A 169 4.74 14.11 -2.16
N SER A 170 5.83 13.56 -2.72
CA SER A 170 7.05 14.31 -3.04
C SER A 170 6.83 15.48 -3.99
N GLU A 171 5.88 15.34 -4.95
CA GLU A 171 5.59 16.36 -5.95
C GLU A 171 4.50 17.33 -5.48
N LEU A 172 3.46 16.82 -4.81
CA LEU A 172 2.32 17.61 -4.37
C LEU A 172 2.74 18.79 -3.49
N ARG A 173 3.68 18.56 -2.56
CA ARG A 173 4.13 19.60 -1.64
C ARG A 173 4.81 20.78 -2.33
N TYR A 174 5.40 20.60 -3.52
CA TYR A 174 6.12 21.64 -4.24
C TYR A 174 5.35 22.21 -5.44
N SER A 175 4.24 21.60 -5.83
CA SER A 175 3.47 21.97 -7.03
C SER A 175 2.61 23.24 -6.87
N ASN A 176 2.62 23.87 -5.69
CA ASN A 176 1.66 24.94 -5.35
C ASN A 176 0.21 24.52 -5.63
N PRO A 177 -0.29 23.47 -4.99
CA PRO A 177 -1.51 22.80 -5.40
C PRO A 177 -2.74 23.70 -5.24
N LEU A 178 -3.71 23.55 -6.16
CA LEU A 178 -5.00 24.25 -6.07
C LEU A 178 -5.91 23.54 -5.05
N ILE A 179 -5.60 23.72 -3.78
CA ILE A 179 -6.28 23.14 -2.61
C ILE A 179 -6.99 24.25 -1.84
N ASP A 180 -8.17 23.95 -1.35
CA ASP A 180 -9.00 24.80 -0.52
C ASP A 180 -9.92 23.98 0.39
N SER A 181 -10.79 24.61 1.14
CA SER A 181 -11.75 23.96 2.07
C SER A 181 -12.79 23.07 1.38
N SER A 182 -12.93 23.14 0.05
CA SER A 182 -13.79 22.22 -0.72
C SER A 182 -13.07 20.93 -1.13
N THR A 183 -11.83 20.73 -0.67
CA THR A 183 -10.99 19.56 -0.98
C THR A 183 -10.95 18.61 0.21
N LEU A 184 -11.34 17.35 -0.01
CA LEU A 184 -11.00 16.26 0.90
C LEU A 184 -9.66 15.67 0.50
N LEU A 185 -8.68 15.75 1.40
CA LEU A 185 -7.40 15.10 1.22
C LEU A 185 -7.45 13.69 1.84
N ILE A 186 -7.13 12.67 1.06
CA ILE A 186 -6.93 11.29 1.56
C ILE A 186 -5.44 11.00 1.54
N VAL A 187 -4.90 10.64 2.69
CA VAL A 187 -3.46 10.39 2.89
C VAL A 187 -3.24 8.91 3.16
N LEU A 188 -2.43 8.26 2.32
CA LEU A 188 -2.14 6.83 2.48
C LEU A 188 -0.69 6.63 2.92
N SER A 189 -0.49 5.87 3.98
CA SER A 189 0.84 5.44 4.42
C SER A 189 0.72 4.17 5.26
N GLN A 190 1.52 3.15 4.97
CA GLN A 190 1.52 1.93 5.80
C GLN A 190 2.05 2.24 7.21
N SER A 191 3.21 2.90 7.31
CA SER A 191 3.84 3.26 8.60
C SER A 191 3.20 4.47 9.27
N GLY A 192 2.62 5.39 8.48
CA GLY A 192 2.18 6.69 8.94
C GLY A 192 3.32 7.66 9.30
N GLU A 193 4.55 7.34 8.87
CA GLU A 193 5.79 8.08 9.19
C GLU A 193 6.56 8.52 7.92
N THR A 194 5.97 8.39 6.74
CA THR A 194 6.61 8.78 5.47
C THR A 194 6.77 10.30 5.41
N ALA A 195 8.02 10.78 5.36
CA ALA A 195 8.35 12.21 5.46
C ALA A 195 7.63 13.07 4.42
N ASP A 196 7.71 12.70 3.13
CA ASP A 196 7.02 13.43 2.05
C ASP A 196 5.50 13.46 2.25
N THR A 197 4.92 12.34 2.70
CA THR A 197 3.48 12.24 2.91
C THR A 197 3.01 13.13 4.06
N ILE A 198 3.78 13.20 5.15
CA ILE A 198 3.52 14.12 6.28
C ILE A 198 3.60 15.57 5.79
N ALA A 199 4.63 15.92 5.04
CA ALA A 199 4.83 17.26 4.54
C ALA A 199 3.73 17.69 3.55
N ALA A 200 3.35 16.83 2.61
CA ALA A 200 2.25 17.08 1.68
C ALA A 200 0.91 17.27 2.41
N MET A 201 0.66 16.48 3.46
CA MET A 201 -0.54 16.63 4.28
C MET A 201 -0.59 17.99 4.98
N LYS A 202 0.50 18.38 5.66
CA LYS A 202 0.61 19.69 6.34
C LYS A 202 0.40 20.84 5.35
N GLU A 203 1.01 20.78 4.16
CA GLU A 203 0.85 21.78 3.11
C GLU A 203 -0.63 21.91 2.66
N CYS A 204 -1.32 20.80 2.41
CA CYS A 204 -2.72 20.84 2.02
C CYS A 204 -3.64 21.34 3.14
N GLN A 205 -3.39 20.94 4.39
CA GLN A 205 -4.13 21.42 5.56
C GLN A 205 -3.94 22.92 5.78
N SER A 206 -2.72 23.46 5.57
CA SER A 206 -2.46 24.92 5.67
C SER A 206 -3.28 25.73 4.65
N ARG A 207 -3.74 25.11 3.57
CA ARG A 207 -4.59 25.68 2.52
C ARG A 207 -6.09 25.45 2.77
N GLY A 208 -6.46 24.80 3.88
CA GLY A 208 -7.83 24.60 4.30
C GLY A 208 -8.44 23.23 3.98
N ALA A 209 -7.71 22.30 3.38
CA ALA A 209 -8.19 20.93 3.17
C ALA A 209 -8.36 20.20 4.50
N LYS A 210 -9.40 19.36 4.58
CA LYS A 210 -9.56 18.38 5.64
C LYS A 210 -8.90 17.06 5.23
N ALA A 211 -8.17 16.44 6.15
CA ALA A 211 -7.39 15.23 5.89
C ALA A 211 -8.00 13.99 6.52
N LEU A 212 -8.21 12.96 5.68
CA LEU A 212 -8.51 11.59 6.08
C LEU A 212 -7.23 10.75 5.94
N ALA A 213 -6.71 10.25 7.05
CA ALA A 213 -5.59 9.31 7.04
C ALA A 213 -6.05 7.86 6.92
N ILE A 214 -5.35 7.08 6.10
CA ILE A 214 -5.48 5.61 6.02
C ILE A 214 -4.09 5.04 6.30
N VAL A 215 -3.89 4.50 7.49
CA VAL A 215 -2.59 4.01 7.98
C VAL A 215 -2.73 2.67 8.67
N ASN A 216 -1.63 1.93 8.82
CA ASN A 216 -1.65 0.65 9.53
C ASN A 216 -1.15 0.77 10.99
N VAL A 217 -0.23 1.71 11.25
CA VAL A 217 0.39 1.86 12.57
C VAL A 217 -0.41 2.82 13.43
N VAL A 218 -0.92 2.31 14.54
CA VAL A 218 -1.68 3.09 15.52
C VAL A 218 -0.75 4.08 16.22
N GLY A 219 -1.21 5.35 16.34
CA GLY A 219 -0.47 6.40 17.02
C GLY A 219 0.68 7.00 16.22
N SER A 220 0.77 6.69 14.91
CA SER A 220 1.73 7.29 13.99
C SER A 220 1.50 8.79 13.81
N THR A 221 2.51 9.49 13.30
CA THR A 221 2.48 10.93 13.09
C THR A 221 1.30 11.36 12.20
N ILE A 222 1.10 10.68 11.04
CA ILE A 222 -0.03 10.97 10.15
C ILE A 222 -1.36 10.76 10.87
N SER A 223 -1.51 9.69 11.67
CA SER A 223 -2.75 9.39 12.38
C SER A 223 -3.13 10.44 13.44
N LYS A 224 -2.14 11.13 14.01
CA LYS A 224 -2.34 12.20 15.00
C LYS A 224 -2.65 13.55 14.36
N LEU A 225 -2.09 13.82 13.18
CA LEU A 225 -2.22 15.11 12.50
C LEU A 225 -3.46 15.21 11.60
N ALA A 226 -4.05 14.11 11.20
CA ALA A 226 -5.21 14.07 10.34
C ALA A 226 -6.50 14.44 11.09
N ASP A 227 -7.48 15.01 10.38
CA ASP A 227 -8.81 15.29 10.94
C ASP A 227 -9.59 13.99 11.22
N TRP A 228 -9.42 12.97 10.40
CA TRP A 228 -9.98 11.61 10.56
C TRP A 228 -8.93 10.56 10.27
N CYS A 229 -9.01 9.45 10.95
CA CYS A 229 -8.08 8.34 10.75
C CYS A 229 -8.80 7.00 10.68
N ILE A 230 -8.45 6.18 9.68
CA ILE A 230 -8.91 4.80 9.53
C ILE A 230 -7.68 3.90 9.51
N TYR A 231 -7.63 2.93 10.43
CA TYR A 231 -6.55 1.95 10.47
C TYR A 231 -6.87 0.76 9.57
N THR A 232 -5.88 0.28 8.81
CA THR A 232 -6.08 -0.84 7.88
C THR A 232 -6.23 -2.18 8.57
N TRP A 233 -5.69 -2.33 9.79
CA TRP A 233 -5.69 -3.59 10.55
C TRP A 233 -5.03 -4.75 9.80
N ALA A 234 -4.02 -4.45 8.96
CA ALA A 234 -3.28 -5.46 8.21
C ALA A 234 -2.37 -6.34 9.10
N GLY A 235 -2.21 -5.99 10.37
CA GLY A 235 -1.18 -6.56 11.22
C GLY A 235 0.23 -6.08 10.86
N PRO A 236 1.28 -6.61 11.48
CA PRO A 236 2.65 -6.23 11.16
C PRO A 236 3.01 -6.68 9.73
N GLU A 237 3.64 -5.78 8.98
CA GLU A 237 4.21 -6.04 7.66
C GLU A 237 5.71 -5.75 7.72
N ILE A 238 6.53 -6.79 7.59
CA ILE A 238 7.97 -6.79 7.91
C ILE A 238 8.82 -6.73 6.65
N ALA A 239 8.42 -7.45 5.59
CA ALA A 239 9.09 -7.35 4.30
C ALA A 239 9.09 -5.90 3.82
N VAL A 240 10.24 -5.45 3.29
CA VAL A 240 10.40 -4.07 2.82
C VAL A 240 9.41 -3.76 1.70
N ALA A 241 9.27 -4.64 0.72
CA ALA A 241 8.29 -4.51 -0.34
C ALA A 241 6.87 -4.77 0.20
N THR A 242 6.02 -3.76 0.17
CA THR A 242 4.63 -3.81 0.64
C THR A 242 3.76 -4.74 -0.22
N THR A 243 2.95 -5.56 0.44
CA THR A 243 1.97 -6.49 -0.20
C THR A 243 0.58 -6.37 0.42
N LYS A 244 0.37 -6.91 1.62
CA LYS A 244 -0.91 -6.80 2.32
C LYS A 244 -1.26 -5.36 2.74
N GLY A 245 -0.26 -4.50 2.93
CA GLY A 245 -0.46 -3.07 3.15
C GLY A 245 -1.20 -2.42 1.99
N TYR A 246 -0.78 -2.69 0.74
CA TYR A 246 -1.44 -2.21 -0.47
C TYR A 246 -2.90 -2.67 -0.55
N THR A 247 -3.16 -3.97 -0.39
CA THR A 247 -4.52 -4.52 -0.55
C THR A 247 -5.47 -4.09 0.55
N THR A 248 -4.97 -3.89 1.77
CA THR A 248 -5.80 -3.36 2.88
C THR A 248 -6.07 -1.87 2.74
N GLN A 249 -5.11 -1.06 2.28
CA GLN A 249 -5.36 0.35 1.92
C GLN A 249 -6.42 0.47 0.83
N LEU A 250 -6.28 -0.32 -0.24
CA LEU A 250 -7.25 -0.37 -1.33
C LEU A 250 -8.64 -0.77 -0.83
N THR A 251 -8.71 -1.73 0.10
CA THR A 251 -9.99 -2.15 0.72
C THR A 251 -10.63 -1.04 1.54
N VAL A 252 -9.84 -0.26 2.29
CA VAL A 252 -10.38 0.91 3.03
C VAL A 252 -10.89 1.98 2.07
N LEU A 253 -10.19 2.22 0.95
CA LEU A 253 -10.66 3.15 -0.08
C LEU A 253 -11.97 2.71 -0.72
N TYR A 254 -12.17 1.41 -0.92
CA TYR A 254 -13.45 0.87 -1.40
C TYR A 254 -14.57 1.00 -0.35
N LEU A 255 -14.27 0.77 0.92
CA LEU A 255 -15.21 1.05 2.02
C LEU A 255 -15.60 2.53 2.04
N PHE A 256 -14.62 3.42 1.92
CA PHE A 256 -14.85 4.86 1.83
C PHE A 256 -15.73 5.22 0.64
N ALA A 257 -15.44 4.67 -0.55
CA ALA A 257 -16.22 4.95 -1.77
C ALA A 257 -17.71 4.59 -1.59
N LEU A 258 -18.00 3.40 -1.03
CA LEU A 258 -19.38 2.98 -0.75
C LEU A 258 -20.04 3.80 0.36
N TYR A 259 -19.32 4.11 1.44
CA TYR A 259 -19.79 4.97 2.52
C TYR A 259 -20.14 6.37 1.99
N ALA A 260 -19.23 6.97 1.24
CA ALA A 260 -19.42 8.30 0.68
C ALA A 260 -20.56 8.34 -0.34
N ALA A 261 -20.63 7.36 -1.24
CA ALA A 261 -21.69 7.27 -2.23
C ALA A 261 -23.08 7.17 -1.58
N LYS A 262 -23.21 6.40 -0.48
CA LYS A 262 -24.45 6.32 0.28
C LYS A 262 -24.78 7.64 0.97
N LYS A 263 -23.79 8.27 1.61
CA LYS A 263 -23.96 9.57 2.31
C LYS A 263 -24.35 10.69 1.33
N LEU A 264 -23.77 10.69 0.13
CA LEU A 264 -24.05 11.64 -0.95
C LEU A 264 -25.32 11.28 -1.77
N GLN A 265 -25.91 10.11 -1.54
CA GLN A 265 -27.08 9.61 -2.28
C GLN A 265 -26.84 9.52 -3.81
N THR A 266 -25.63 9.19 -4.22
CA THR A 266 -25.24 9.07 -5.64
C THR A 266 -25.57 7.71 -6.23
N ILE A 267 -25.86 6.72 -5.38
CA ILE A 267 -26.27 5.36 -5.78
C ILE A 267 -27.54 4.95 -5.01
N ASP A 268 -28.36 4.10 -5.62
CA ASP A 268 -29.54 3.54 -4.95
C ASP A 268 -29.20 2.37 -4.01
N ASN A 269 -30.18 1.96 -3.20
CA ASN A 269 -29.99 0.87 -2.24
C ASN A 269 -29.73 -0.50 -2.88
N SER A 270 -30.24 -0.73 -4.09
CA SER A 270 -30.06 -2.00 -4.83
C SER A 270 -28.61 -2.15 -5.28
N LEU A 271 -28.07 -1.10 -5.91
CA LEU A 271 -26.66 -1.06 -6.34
C LEU A 271 -25.73 -1.09 -5.11
N TYR A 272 -26.06 -0.33 -4.05
CA TYR A 272 -25.30 -0.38 -2.79
C TYR A 272 -25.21 -1.80 -2.23
N GLY A 273 -26.34 -2.53 -2.14
CA GLY A 273 -26.36 -3.91 -1.66
C GLY A 273 -25.53 -4.86 -2.51
N THR A 274 -25.61 -4.71 -3.84
CA THR A 274 -24.82 -5.50 -4.80
C THR A 274 -23.32 -5.27 -4.59
N LEU A 275 -22.90 -4.02 -4.49
CA LEU A 275 -21.51 -3.64 -4.29
C LEU A 275 -21.00 -4.07 -2.90
N LEU A 276 -21.80 -3.92 -1.85
CA LEU A 276 -21.43 -4.38 -0.51
C LEU A 276 -21.18 -5.89 -0.48
N ASN A 277 -22.00 -6.68 -1.19
CA ASN A 277 -21.80 -8.13 -1.31
C ASN A 277 -20.53 -8.46 -2.10
N ALA A 278 -20.22 -7.71 -3.16
CA ALA A 278 -18.99 -7.86 -3.92
C ALA A 278 -17.77 -7.51 -3.07
N LEU A 279 -17.84 -6.44 -2.26
CA LEU A 279 -16.78 -6.05 -1.32
C LEU A 279 -16.52 -7.15 -0.26
N LYS A 280 -17.60 -7.71 0.32
CA LYS A 280 -17.51 -8.84 1.27
C LYS A 280 -16.87 -10.09 0.64
N ALA A 281 -16.94 -10.25 -0.66
CA ALA A 281 -16.39 -11.40 -1.37
C ALA A 281 -14.87 -11.28 -1.66
N ILE A 282 -14.25 -10.10 -1.52
CA ILE A 282 -12.83 -9.89 -1.84
C ILE A 282 -11.92 -10.92 -1.16
N PRO A 283 -11.98 -11.18 0.17
CA PRO A 283 -11.09 -12.14 0.82
C PRO A 283 -11.14 -13.53 0.19
N ARG A 284 -12.35 -14.03 -0.09
CA ARG A 284 -12.52 -15.33 -0.75
C ARG A 284 -11.96 -15.32 -2.18
N LYS A 285 -12.18 -14.23 -2.92
CA LYS A 285 -11.67 -14.08 -4.28
C LYS A 285 -10.14 -13.96 -4.33
N MET A 286 -9.51 -13.36 -3.33
CA MET A 286 -8.06 -13.37 -3.20
C MET A 286 -7.52 -14.78 -2.96
N GLN A 287 -8.17 -15.57 -2.08
CA GLN A 287 -7.80 -16.96 -1.87
C GLN A 287 -7.96 -17.78 -3.16
N GLU A 288 -9.08 -17.63 -3.87
CA GLU A 288 -9.28 -18.26 -5.18
C GLU A 288 -8.15 -17.87 -6.17
N SER A 289 -7.70 -16.61 -6.17
CA SER A 289 -6.61 -16.15 -7.04
C SER A 289 -5.27 -16.82 -6.71
N LEU A 290 -4.96 -17.03 -5.44
CA LEU A 290 -3.78 -17.79 -5.00
C LEU A 290 -3.89 -19.25 -5.45
N ASP A 291 -5.02 -19.87 -5.24
CA ASP A 291 -5.25 -21.30 -5.53
C ASP A 291 -5.26 -21.61 -7.04
N MET A 292 -5.66 -20.64 -7.87
CA MET A 292 -5.73 -20.78 -9.32
C MET A 292 -4.35 -20.83 -10.00
N ASN A 293 -3.29 -20.40 -9.33
CA ASN A 293 -1.96 -20.18 -9.92
C ASN A 293 -0.83 -21.06 -9.32
N PRO A 294 -1.03 -22.39 -9.14
CA PRO A 294 0.01 -23.24 -8.56
C PRO A 294 1.27 -23.34 -9.44
N GLY A 295 1.15 -22.97 -10.72
CA GLY A 295 2.23 -23.00 -11.70
C GLY A 295 3.04 -21.73 -11.79
N ILE A 296 2.77 -20.70 -10.99
CA ILE A 296 3.39 -19.38 -11.13
C ILE A 296 4.93 -19.43 -10.97
N GLY A 297 5.46 -20.35 -10.16
CA GLY A 297 6.89 -20.61 -10.06
C GLY A 297 7.53 -21.12 -11.36
N LYS A 298 6.77 -21.84 -12.22
CA LYS A 298 7.27 -22.25 -13.55
C LYS A 298 7.36 -21.04 -14.48
N LEU A 299 6.37 -20.14 -14.43
CA LEU A 299 6.42 -18.87 -15.18
C LEU A 299 7.62 -18.03 -14.74
N ALA A 300 7.85 -17.94 -13.45
CA ALA A 300 9.01 -17.23 -12.91
C ALA A 300 10.34 -17.79 -13.46
N LYS A 301 10.51 -19.11 -13.52
CA LYS A 301 11.69 -19.74 -14.13
C LYS A 301 11.89 -19.39 -15.61
N LYS A 302 10.80 -19.13 -16.34
CA LYS A 302 10.86 -18.71 -17.72
C LYS A 302 11.35 -17.26 -17.86
N TYR A 303 10.88 -16.38 -16.98
CA TYR A 303 11.08 -14.94 -17.12
C TYR A 303 12.19 -14.34 -16.25
N HIS A 304 12.78 -15.09 -15.29
CA HIS A 304 13.68 -14.51 -14.30
C HIS A 304 14.99 -13.92 -14.86
N LYS A 305 15.39 -14.32 -16.06
CA LYS A 305 16.61 -13.80 -16.72
C LYS A 305 16.34 -12.60 -17.65
N ALA A 306 15.10 -12.13 -17.73
CA ALA A 306 14.80 -10.96 -18.53
C ALA A 306 15.54 -9.73 -18.00
N SER A 307 16.15 -8.95 -18.89
CA SER A 307 16.79 -7.68 -18.52
C SER A 307 15.77 -6.57 -18.28
N SER A 308 14.66 -6.66 -18.99
CA SER A 308 13.51 -5.76 -18.86
C SER A 308 12.18 -6.49 -19.04
N MET A 309 11.12 -5.94 -18.47
CA MET A 309 9.78 -6.49 -18.56
C MET A 309 8.76 -5.34 -18.63
N PHE A 310 7.82 -5.40 -19.56
CA PHE A 310 6.77 -4.42 -19.66
C PHE A 310 5.47 -4.93 -19.06
N PHE A 311 4.77 -4.04 -18.38
CA PHE A 311 3.44 -4.28 -17.86
C PHE A 311 2.48 -3.35 -18.58
N ILE A 312 1.39 -3.89 -19.12
CA ILE A 312 0.42 -3.10 -19.85
C ILE A 312 -1.00 -3.37 -19.36
N GLY A 313 -1.81 -2.35 -19.35
CA GLY A 313 -3.22 -2.44 -18.97
C GLY A 313 -3.97 -1.18 -19.39
N ARG A 314 -5.26 -1.15 -19.12
CA ARG A 314 -6.10 0.03 -19.33
C ARG A 314 -6.96 0.28 -18.11
N ASN A 315 -7.23 1.54 -17.80
CA ASN A 315 -8.06 1.92 -16.66
C ASN A 315 -7.53 1.29 -15.36
N THR A 316 -8.35 0.57 -14.59
CA THR A 316 -7.96 -0.13 -13.35
C THR A 316 -6.81 -1.12 -13.58
N ASP A 317 -6.85 -1.89 -14.68
CA ASP A 317 -5.79 -2.84 -15.04
C ASP A 317 -4.42 -2.15 -15.18
N TYR A 318 -4.39 -0.90 -15.71
CA TYR A 318 -3.16 -0.10 -15.79
C TYR A 318 -2.65 0.29 -14.41
N ALA A 319 -3.53 0.69 -13.51
CA ALA A 319 -3.14 1.03 -12.13
C ALA A 319 -2.56 -0.20 -11.38
N VAL A 320 -3.11 -1.39 -11.61
CA VAL A 320 -2.57 -2.65 -11.07
C VAL A 320 -1.23 -3.02 -11.73
N ALA A 321 -1.10 -2.77 -13.04
CA ALA A 321 0.14 -2.99 -13.77
C ALA A 321 1.30 -2.13 -13.23
N LEU A 322 1.03 -0.88 -12.81
CA LEU A 322 2.00 -0.01 -12.15
C LEU A 322 2.55 -0.64 -10.86
N GLU A 323 1.67 -1.16 -10.01
CA GLU A 323 2.08 -1.83 -8.77
C GLU A 323 2.80 -3.16 -9.04
N GLY A 324 2.33 -3.95 -10.01
CA GLY A 324 3.00 -5.19 -10.43
C GLY A 324 4.43 -4.95 -10.93
N ALA A 325 4.62 -3.91 -11.75
CA ALA A 325 5.94 -3.49 -12.23
C ALA A 325 6.82 -2.98 -11.08
N LEU A 326 6.24 -2.26 -10.09
CA LEU A 326 6.98 -1.83 -8.91
C LEU A 326 7.48 -3.04 -8.11
N LYS A 327 6.64 -4.01 -7.81
CA LYS A 327 7.06 -5.24 -7.10
C LYS A 327 8.17 -5.97 -7.84
N MET A 328 8.06 -6.10 -9.17
CA MET A 328 9.11 -6.73 -9.97
C MET A 328 10.44 -5.98 -9.84
N LYS A 329 10.45 -4.65 -9.95
CA LYS A 329 11.67 -3.84 -9.79
C LYS A 329 12.30 -3.98 -8.41
N GLU A 330 11.50 -3.82 -7.37
CA GLU A 330 11.96 -3.73 -5.98
C GLU A 330 12.73 -4.97 -5.54
N ILE A 331 12.21 -6.15 -5.86
CA ILE A 331 12.72 -7.40 -5.27
C ILE A 331 13.53 -8.26 -6.22
N SER A 332 13.31 -8.18 -7.55
CA SER A 332 14.05 -8.97 -8.54
C SER A 332 15.13 -8.20 -9.28
N TYR A 333 15.09 -6.86 -9.17
CA TYR A 333 15.97 -5.92 -9.86
C TYR A 333 15.87 -5.96 -11.40
N ILE A 334 14.86 -6.64 -11.96
CA ILE A 334 14.53 -6.55 -13.37
C ILE A 334 13.95 -5.15 -13.64
N HIS A 335 14.45 -4.47 -14.68
CA HIS A 335 13.90 -3.20 -15.09
C HIS A 335 12.47 -3.39 -15.64
N ALA A 336 11.48 -3.12 -14.80
CA ALA A 336 10.08 -3.31 -15.15
C ALA A 336 9.36 -1.97 -15.20
N GLU A 337 8.64 -1.71 -16.29
CA GLU A 337 7.85 -0.50 -16.48
C GLU A 337 6.42 -0.80 -16.89
N SER A 338 5.51 0.06 -16.45
CA SER A 338 4.10 -0.06 -16.81
C SER A 338 3.65 1.08 -17.71
N TYR A 339 2.84 0.74 -18.71
CA TYR A 339 2.29 1.68 -19.67
C TYR A 339 0.78 1.47 -19.82
N ALA A 340 0.06 2.57 -19.96
CA ALA A 340 -1.30 2.49 -20.51
C ALA A 340 -1.22 1.85 -21.89
N ALA A 341 -1.86 0.70 -22.09
CA ALA A 341 -1.66 -0.13 -23.28
C ALA A 341 -1.86 0.61 -24.61
N GLY A 342 -2.79 1.58 -24.64
CA GLY A 342 -3.00 2.43 -25.82
C GLY A 342 -1.89 3.42 -26.11
N GLU A 343 -1.09 3.76 -25.09
CA GLU A 343 0.00 4.75 -25.20
C GLU A 343 1.29 4.16 -25.79
N LEU A 344 1.43 2.84 -25.76
CA LEU A 344 2.62 2.17 -26.31
C LEU A 344 3.00 2.65 -27.72
N LYS A 345 2.01 2.81 -28.60
CA LYS A 345 2.22 3.20 -30.00
C LYS A 345 2.73 4.65 -30.18
N HIS A 346 2.71 5.46 -29.12
CA HIS A 346 3.17 6.85 -29.15
C HIS A 346 4.64 7.03 -28.78
N GLY A 347 5.42 5.92 -28.84
CA GLY A 347 6.88 5.95 -28.65
C GLY A 347 7.43 4.64 -28.12
N THR A 348 6.94 4.19 -26.96
CA THR A 348 7.50 3.08 -26.18
C THR A 348 7.49 1.74 -26.93
N ILE A 349 6.60 1.54 -27.88
CA ILE A 349 6.53 0.32 -28.71
C ILE A 349 7.84 0.07 -29.50
N ALA A 350 8.66 1.10 -29.69
CA ALA A 350 9.99 0.98 -30.29
C ALA A 350 10.96 0.09 -29.49
N LEU A 351 10.71 -0.11 -28.19
CA LEU A 351 11.49 -0.95 -27.31
C LEU A 351 11.10 -2.43 -27.38
N ILE A 352 10.00 -2.77 -28.04
CA ILE A 352 9.57 -4.16 -28.21
C ILE A 352 10.43 -4.85 -29.27
N HIS A 353 11.03 -5.95 -28.89
CA HIS A 353 11.85 -6.81 -29.75
C HIS A 353 11.47 -8.29 -29.56
N GLU A 354 12.10 -9.17 -30.35
CA GLU A 354 11.88 -10.61 -30.25
C GLU A 354 12.20 -11.13 -28.85
N GLY A 355 11.23 -11.85 -28.25
CA GLY A 355 11.35 -12.40 -26.90
C GLY A 355 11.18 -11.38 -25.76
N GLN A 356 10.82 -10.11 -26.04
CA GLN A 356 10.58 -9.12 -24.99
C GLN A 356 9.36 -9.52 -24.13
N PRO A 357 9.52 -9.76 -22.81
CA PRO A 357 8.40 -10.09 -21.95
C PRO A 357 7.44 -8.92 -21.77
N VAL A 358 6.16 -9.17 -21.98
CA VAL A 358 5.05 -8.21 -21.76
C VAL A 358 3.98 -8.87 -20.90
N VAL A 359 3.76 -8.35 -19.71
CA VAL A 359 2.65 -8.74 -18.83
C VAL A 359 1.44 -7.88 -19.19
N ALA A 360 0.39 -8.49 -19.72
CA ALA A 360 -0.82 -7.80 -20.18
C ALA A 360 -2.02 -8.08 -19.27
N LEU A 361 -2.52 -7.07 -18.57
CA LEU A 361 -3.70 -7.21 -17.72
C LEU A 361 -4.97 -6.98 -18.55
N CYS A 362 -5.89 -7.94 -18.49
CA CYS A 362 -7.13 -8.02 -19.26
C CYS A 362 -8.30 -8.47 -18.37
N CYS A 363 -8.45 -7.87 -17.21
CA CYS A 363 -9.44 -8.27 -16.21
C CYS A 363 -10.73 -7.44 -16.27
N ASN A 364 -10.69 -6.27 -16.90
CA ASN A 364 -11.85 -5.42 -17.07
C ASN A 364 -12.57 -5.75 -18.39
N ASP A 365 -13.68 -6.50 -18.30
CA ASP A 365 -14.46 -6.96 -19.46
C ASP A 365 -14.85 -5.82 -20.42
N ALA A 366 -15.13 -4.61 -19.91
CA ALA A 366 -15.61 -3.49 -20.72
C ALA A 366 -14.54 -2.96 -21.71
N ILE A 367 -13.26 -3.17 -21.43
CA ILE A 367 -12.15 -2.65 -22.24
C ILE A 367 -11.19 -3.73 -22.74
N THR A 368 -11.47 -5.00 -22.43
CA THR A 368 -10.64 -6.14 -22.83
C THR A 368 -10.35 -6.18 -24.33
N GLU A 369 -11.33 -5.92 -25.18
CA GLU A 369 -11.15 -5.86 -26.64
C GLU A 369 -10.06 -4.87 -27.07
N LYS A 370 -9.99 -3.72 -26.39
CA LYS A 370 -8.97 -2.71 -26.68
C LYS A 370 -7.58 -3.16 -26.21
N THR A 371 -7.50 -3.82 -25.07
CA THR A 371 -6.23 -4.40 -24.58
C THR A 371 -5.76 -5.54 -25.48
N MET A 372 -6.67 -6.40 -25.94
CA MET A 372 -6.36 -7.47 -26.91
C MET A 372 -5.74 -6.89 -28.21
N SER A 373 -6.26 -5.78 -28.73
CA SER A 373 -5.67 -5.12 -29.89
C SER A 373 -4.22 -4.71 -29.62
N ASN A 374 -3.92 -4.23 -28.41
CA ASN A 374 -2.54 -3.86 -28.04
C ASN A 374 -1.65 -5.11 -27.85
N ILE A 375 -2.19 -6.23 -27.37
CA ILE A 375 -1.46 -7.52 -27.34
C ILE A 375 -1.04 -7.92 -28.76
N VAL A 376 -1.95 -7.85 -29.74
CA VAL A 376 -1.63 -8.14 -31.15
C VAL A 376 -0.52 -7.21 -31.67
N GLU A 377 -0.58 -5.91 -31.32
CA GLU A 377 0.43 -4.93 -31.73
C GLU A 377 1.85 -5.27 -31.20
N VAL A 378 1.99 -5.68 -29.95
CA VAL A 378 3.28 -6.04 -29.38
C VAL A 378 3.76 -7.43 -29.88
N LYS A 379 2.84 -8.39 -30.04
CA LYS A 379 3.17 -9.73 -30.59
C LYS A 379 3.65 -9.63 -32.04
N ALA A 380 3.10 -8.74 -32.86
CA ALA A 380 3.57 -8.50 -34.22
C ALA A 380 5.04 -8.01 -34.28
N ARG A 381 5.63 -7.61 -33.15
CA ARG A 381 7.02 -7.19 -32.98
C ARG A 381 7.88 -8.19 -32.23
N GLY A 382 7.36 -9.40 -32.02
CA GLY A 382 8.08 -10.49 -31.38
C GLY A 382 7.97 -10.53 -29.84
N ALA A 383 7.09 -9.73 -29.22
CA ALA A 383 6.90 -9.80 -27.77
C ALA A 383 6.40 -11.18 -27.32
N GLU A 384 6.88 -11.62 -26.16
CA GLU A 384 6.38 -12.77 -25.44
C GLU A 384 5.38 -12.31 -24.38
N VAL A 385 4.09 -12.66 -24.56
CA VAL A 385 3.00 -12.12 -23.78
C VAL A 385 2.54 -13.08 -22.70
N LEU A 386 2.66 -12.63 -21.42
CA LEU A 386 2.04 -13.25 -20.26
C LEU A 386 0.74 -12.47 -19.95
N ALA A 387 -0.41 -13.05 -20.24
CA ALA A 387 -1.67 -12.38 -19.96
C ALA A 387 -2.23 -12.72 -18.57
N VAL A 388 -2.83 -11.70 -17.93
CA VAL A 388 -3.56 -11.83 -16.65
C VAL A 388 -5.04 -11.63 -16.95
N ALA A 389 -5.87 -12.69 -16.79
CA ALA A 389 -7.27 -12.64 -17.16
C ALA A 389 -8.10 -13.73 -16.47
N GLY A 390 -9.43 -13.63 -16.57
CA GLY A 390 -10.35 -14.69 -16.17
C GLY A 390 -10.24 -15.94 -17.05
N LYS A 391 -10.43 -17.12 -16.46
CA LYS A 391 -10.41 -18.42 -17.20
C LYS A 391 -11.44 -18.50 -18.32
N GLU A 392 -12.52 -17.75 -18.22
CA GLU A 392 -13.59 -17.69 -19.20
C GLU A 392 -13.19 -16.98 -20.49
N ASN A 393 -12.12 -16.19 -20.49
CA ASN A 393 -11.72 -15.40 -21.64
C ASN A 393 -10.88 -16.22 -22.64
N GLN A 394 -11.53 -17.08 -23.41
CA GLN A 394 -10.90 -17.97 -24.39
C GLN A 394 -10.15 -17.22 -25.50
N ARG A 395 -10.55 -15.97 -25.81
CA ARG A 395 -9.90 -15.18 -26.87
C ARG A 395 -8.51 -14.71 -26.45
N ILE A 396 -8.32 -14.33 -25.18
CA ILE A 396 -7.01 -13.97 -24.65
C ILE A 396 -6.09 -15.20 -24.64
N LEU A 397 -6.61 -16.36 -24.25
CA LEU A 397 -5.88 -17.63 -24.30
C LEU A 397 -5.28 -17.94 -25.68
N SER A 398 -5.96 -17.54 -26.77
CA SER A 398 -5.46 -17.76 -28.12
C SER A 398 -4.39 -16.75 -28.56
N LEU A 399 -4.23 -15.63 -27.84
CA LEU A 399 -3.30 -14.56 -28.17
C LEU A 399 -2.03 -14.59 -27.30
N ALA A 400 -2.16 -14.99 -26.04
CA ALA A 400 -1.05 -15.00 -25.09
C ALA A 400 -0.17 -16.25 -25.24
N ASP A 401 1.09 -16.11 -24.84
CA ASP A 401 2.03 -17.25 -24.77
C ASP A 401 1.92 -17.97 -23.43
N ASP A 402 1.59 -17.23 -22.37
CA ASP A 402 1.37 -17.74 -21.02
C ASP A 402 0.20 -17.01 -20.34
N MET A 403 -0.34 -17.64 -19.30
CA MET A 403 -1.50 -17.11 -18.56
C MET A 403 -1.30 -17.12 -17.05
N ILE A 404 -1.76 -16.06 -16.43
CA ILE A 404 -2.08 -15.97 -15.00
C ILE A 404 -3.59 -15.80 -14.89
N TYR A 405 -4.24 -16.62 -14.06
CA TYR A 405 -5.68 -16.60 -13.92
C TYR A 405 -6.12 -15.82 -12.69
N VAL A 406 -7.18 -15.02 -12.86
CA VAL A 406 -7.86 -14.33 -11.77
C VAL A 406 -9.34 -14.70 -11.75
N PRO A 407 -9.96 -14.83 -10.57
CA PRO A 407 -11.37 -15.12 -10.46
C PRO A 407 -12.20 -13.88 -10.75
N LYS A 408 -13.37 -14.05 -11.34
CA LYS A 408 -14.29 -12.96 -11.62
C LYS A 408 -14.80 -12.32 -10.31
N ILE A 409 -14.75 -11.00 -10.26
CA ILE A 409 -15.28 -10.13 -9.21
C ILE A 409 -15.91 -8.90 -9.86
N HIS A 410 -16.62 -8.07 -9.08
CA HIS A 410 -17.14 -6.80 -9.60
C HIS A 410 -15.98 -5.90 -10.09
N PRO A 411 -16.04 -5.31 -11.30
CA PRO A 411 -14.92 -4.58 -11.90
C PRO A 411 -14.34 -3.47 -11.03
N LEU A 412 -15.17 -2.75 -10.26
CA LEU A 412 -14.71 -1.69 -9.36
C LEU A 412 -13.77 -2.18 -8.23
N PHE A 413 -13.75 -3.48 -7.94
CA PHE A 413 -12.95 -4.08 -6.86
C PHE A 413 -11.92 -5.10 -7.36
N SER A 414 -11.77 -5.20 -8.68
CA SER A 414 -10.91 -6.21 -9.31
C SER A 414 -9.43 -6.04 -8.94
N ALA A 415 -8.95 -4.81 -8.79
CA ALA A 415 -7.56 -4.52 -8.46
C ALA A 415 -7.06 -5.23 -7.19
N ALA A 416 -7.91 -5.40 -6.17
CA ALA A 416 -7.55 -6.09 -4.93
C ALA A 416 -7.27 -7.60 -5.16
N VAL A 417 -7.78 -8.17 -6.23
CA VAL A 417 -7.65 -9.60 -6.56
C VAL A 417 -6.57 -9.83 -7.62
N GLU A 418 -6.48 -8.93 -8.59
CA GLU A 418 -5.54 -8.98 -9.71
C GLU A 418 -4.08 -8.83 -9.28
N ILE A 419 -3.82 -8.01 -8.25
CA ILE A 419 -2.46 -7.76 -7.78
C ILE A 419 -1.82 -9.00 -7.13
N VAL A 420 -2.61 -9.88 -6.52
CA VAL A 420 -2.12 -11.03 -5.74
C VAL A 420 -1.21 -11.94 -6.57
N PRO A 421 -1.59 -12.43 -7.75
CA PRO A 421 -0.71 -13.28 -8.55
C PRO A 421 0.49 -12.53 -9.14
N LEU A 422 0.41 -11.21 -9.33
CA LEU A 422 1.58 -10.41 -9.76
C LEU A 422 2.63 -10.30 -8.66
N GLN A 423 2.20 -10.15 -7.41
CA GLN A 423 3.10 -10.21 -6.25
C GLN A 423 3.77 -11.58 -6.12
N MET A 424 3.00 -12.67 -6.34
CA MET A 424 3.54 -14.04 -6.39
C MET A 424 4.55 -14.23 -7.52
N LEU A 425 4.28 -13.68 -8.72
CA LEU A 425 5.20 -13.73 -9.85
C LEU A 425 6.52 -13.02 -9.49
N ALA A 426 6.43 -11.79 -8.99
CA ALA A 426 7.61 -11.02 -8.58
C ALA A 426 8.42 -11.76 -7.50
N TYR A 427 7.74 -12.32 -6.48
CA TYR A 427 8.36 -13.13 -5.43
C TYR A 427 9.15 -14.31 -6.01
N HIS A 428 8.54 -15.12 -6.89
CA HIS A 428 9.20 -16.28 -7.46
C HIS A 428 10.34 -15.90 -8.42
N VAL A 429 10.20 -14.83 -9.19
CA VAL A 429 11.28 -14.30 -10.04
C VAL A 429 12.48 -13.87 -9.19
N ALA A 430 12.24 -13.13 -8.10
CA ALA A 430 13.30 -12.74 -7.17
C ALA A 430 13.97 -13.94 -6.51
N LYS A 431 13.20 -14.97 -6.16
CA LYS A 431 13.74 -16.23 -5.61
C LYS A 431 14.63 -16.96 -6.59
N GLU A 432 14.23 -17.09 -7.87
CA GLU A 432 15.03 -17.73 -8.91
C GLU A 432 16.32 -16.94 -9.18
N ASN A 433 16.33 -15.62 -8.98
CA ASN A 433 17.51 -14.77 -9.08
C ASN A 433 18.39 -14.75 -7.83
N GLY A 434 18.01 -15.44 -6.74
CA GLY A 434 18.73 -15.46 -5.47
C GLY A 434 18.81 -14.10 -4.77
N CYS A 435 17.79 -13.25 -4.98
CA CYS A 435 17.72 -11.92 -4.35
C CYS A 435 17.33 -12.02 -2.88
N ASP A 436 17.74 -11.05 -2.06
CA ASP A 436 17.19 -10.85 -0.72
C ASP A 436 15.79 -10.25 -0.85
N ILE A 437 14.76 -11.07 -0.64
CA ILE A 437 13.36 -10.71 -0.90
C ILE A 437 12.80 -9.85 0.22
N ASP A 438 13.15 -10.16 1.47
CA ASP A 438 12.62 -9.46 2.65
C ASP A 438 13.32 -8.10 2.85
N LYS A 439 14.60 -8.00 2.46
CA LYS A 439 15.43 -6.79 2.59
C LYS A 439 16.14 -6.47 1.28
N PRO A 440 15.44 -6.02 0.24
CA PRO A 440 16.06 -5.67 -1.02
C PRO A 440 17.12 -4.58 -0.85
N LYS A 441 18.20 -4.65 -1.65
CA LYS A 441 19.28 -3.67 -1.58
C LYS A 441 18.76 -2.25 -1.82
N ASN A 442 19.35 -1.28 -1.12
CA ASN A 442 19.07 0.15 -1.25
C ASN A 442 17.65 0.59 -0.90
N LEU A 443 16.85 -0.28 -0.28
CA LEU A 443 15.49 0.05 0.15
C LEU A 443 15.36 -0.03 1.69
N ALA A 444 14.46 0.77 2.22
CA ALA A 444 14.05 0.75 3.62
C ALA A 444 12.53 0.57 3.71
N LYS A 445 12.04 -0.10 4.77
CA LYS A 445 10.59 -0.31 4.97
C LYS A 445 9.81 1.01 5.09
N SER A 446 10.40 2.01 5.72
CA SER A 446 9.82 3.34 5.90
C SER A 446 10.85 4.40 5.54
N VAL A 447 10.48 5.33 4.67
CA VAL A 447 11.32 6.47 4.27
C VAL A 447 10.94 7.66 5.15
N THR A 448 11.77 7.88 6.17
CA THR A 448 11.51 8.87 7.23
C THR A 448 12.36 10.12 7.09
N VAL A 449 13.15 10.21 6.04
CA VAL A 449 14.02 11.33 5.66
C VAL A 449 13.76 11.73 4.21
N GLU A 450 14.00 12.99 3.91
CA GLU A 450 14.01 13.51 2.54
C GLU A 450 15.35 13.30 1.85
#